data_58c6b87eaeb15819edf5a6a432498326
#
_entry.id   58c6b87eaeb15819edf5a6a432498326
#
_cell.length_a   1.000
_cell.length_b   1.000
_cell.length_c   1.000
_cell.angle_alpha   90.00
_cell.angle_beta   90.00
_cell.angle_gamma   90.00
#
_symmetry.space_group_name_H-M   'P 1'
#
loop_
_entity.id
_entity.type
_entity.pdbx_description
1 polymer ?
#
loop_
_entity_poly.entity_id
_entity_poly.type
_entity_poly.pdbx_seq_one_letter_code
_entity_poly.pdbx_strand_id
1 'polypeptide(L)'
;MTTNLQSTSLSSYLYEQDYCSWLETTAKLLRNHQLDHVDFEHLIAEIEDMGKEKRRELKNRLIVLLMHLLKYQYQSEKRSSSWVRTIWEQFYQIESLLEDSPSLKPYYLEIFSDCYLKAVRAASTETKLPIDSFPTESSFLPDDLTNPDFITMQLSSEI
;
A
#
# COMPACT_ATOMS: atom_id res chain seq x y z
N MET A 1 30.27 -32.45 -10.45
CA MET A 1 30.31 -31.07 -9.87
C MET A 1 30.14 -29.95 -10.89
N THR A 2 30.17 -30.22 -12.18
CA THR A 2 30.05 -29.21 -13.25
C THR A 2 28.61 -28.91 -13.66
N THR A 3 27.62 -29.67 -13.21
CA THR A 3 26.21 -29.53 -13.65
C THR A 3 25.44 -28.45 -12.89
N ASN A 4 25.90 -28.07 -11.71
CA ASN A 4 25.19 -27.15 -10.82
C ASN A 4 25.33 -25.68 -11.24
N LEU A 5 26.49 -25.29 -11.76
CA LEU A 5 26.75 -23.93 -12.24
C LEU A 5 25.98 -23.57 -13.53
N GLN A 6 25.74 -24.57 -14.40
CA GLN A 6 25.04 -24.35 -15.67
C GLN A 6 23.52 -24.19 -15.48
N SER A 7 22.91 -24.90 -14.54
CA SER A 7 21.48 -24.81 -14.30
C SER A 7 21.08 -23.52 -13.56
N THR A 8 21.93 -23.05 -12.62
CA THR A 8 21.73 -21.79 -11.94
C THR A 8 21.87 -20.60 -12.91
N SER A 9 22.83 -20.68 -13.84
CA SER A 9 23.01 -19.65 -14.87
C SER A 9 21.82 -19.57 -15.85
N LEU A 10 21.21 -20.71 -16.19
CA LEU A 10 20.02 -20.75 -17.05
C LEU A 10 18.79 -20.14 -16.32
N SER A 11 18.61 -20.47 -15.07
CA SER A 11 17.51 -19.90 -14.26
C SER A 11 17.67 -18.38 -14.08
N SER A 12 18.88 -17.91 -13.78
CA SER A 12 19.19 -16.48 -13.69
C SER A 12 18.98 -15.76 -15.02
N TYR A 13 19.33 -16.39 -16.14
CA TYR A 13 19.08 -15.87 -17.48
C TYR A 13 17.57 -15.74 -17.77
N LEU A 14 16.75 -16.73 -17.38
CA LEU A 14 15.30 -16.66 -17.53
C LEU A 14 14.70 -15.50 -16.73
N TYR A 15 15.21 -15.22 -15.54
CA TYR A 15 14.74 -14.10 -14.72
C TYR A 15 14.81 -12.76 -15.48
N GLU A 16 15.89 -12.53 -16.21
CA GLU A 16 16.11 -11.32 -16.99
C GLU A 16 15.34 -11.29 -18.32
N GLN A 17 15.16 -12.44 -18.97
CA GLN A 17 14.61 -12.52 -20.33
C GLN A 17 13.11 -12.85 -20.37
N ASP A 18 12.63 -13.68 -19.45
CA ASP A 18 11.24 -14.14 -19.38
C ASP A 18 10.84 -14.42 -17.94
N TYR A 19 10.42 -13.37 -17.26
CA TYR A 19 10.05 -13.41 -15.85
C TYR A 19 8.94 -14.42 -15.55
N CYS A 20 7.89 -14.49 -16.39
CA CYS A 20 6.80 -15.46 -16.19
C CYS A 20 7.29 -16.89 -16.32
N SER A 21 8.13 -17.19 -17.31
CA SER A 21 8.74 -18.49 -17.47
C SER A 21 9.65 -18.86 -16.30
N TRP A 22 10.39 -17.88 -15.78
CA TRP A 22 11.20 -18.05 -14.56
C TRP A 22 10.34 -18.42 -13.34
N LEU A 23 9.20 -17.74 -13.12
CA LEU A 23 8.26 -18.04 -12.03
C LEU A 23 7.72 -19.47 -12.13
N GLU A 24 7.24 -19.86 -13.31
CA GLU A 24 6.70 -21.21 -13.57
C GLU A 24 7.76 -22.29 -13.34
N THR A 25 8.96 -22.07 -13.85
CA THR A 25 10.09 -22.98 -13.71
C THR A 25 10.50 -23.10 -12.23
N THR A 26 10.61 -21.99 -11.53
CA THR A 26 10.97 -21.96 -10.11
C THR A 26 9.91 -22.69 -9.26
N ALA A 27 8.63 -22.43 -9.50
CA ALA A 27 7.54 -23.12 -8.82
C ALA A 27 7.58 -24.65 -9.08
N LYS A 28 7.89 -25.07 -10.29
CA LYS A 28 8.03 -26.48 -10.65
C LYS A 28 9.21 -27.14 -9.93
N LEU A 29 10.36 -26.46 -9.90
CA LEU A 29 11.56 -26.94 -9.18
C LEU A 29 11.29 -27.12 -7.68
N LEU A 30 10.64 -26.13 -7.05
CA LEU A 30 10.25 -26.20 -5.65
C LEU A 30 9.26 -27.35 -5.36
N ARG A 31 8.23 -27.50 -6.21
CA ARG A 31 7.23 -28.57 -6.07
C ARG A 31 7.84 -29.95 -6.18
N ASN A 32 8.86 -30.12 -7.02
CA ASN A 32 9.57 -31.37 -7.22
C ASN A 32 10.75 -31.56 -6.25
N HIS A 33 10.94 -30.66 -5.29
CA HIS A 33 12.06 -30.66 -4.34
C HIS A 33 13.45 -30.64 -5.00
N GLN A 34 13.55 -30.08 -6.21
CA GLN A 34 14.80 -29.94 -6.97
C GLN A 34 15.54 -28.63 -6.56
N LEU A 35 15.88 -28.54 -5.27
CA LEU A 35 16.38 -27.30 -4.67
C LEU A 35 17.75 -26.88 -5.24
N ASP A 36 18.58 -27.82 -5.67
CA ASP A 36 19.89 -27.54 -6.23
C ASP A 36 19.84 -26.74 -7.55
N HIS A 37 18.67 -26.72 -8.19
CA HIS A 37 18.44 -26.00 -9.45
C HIS A 37 17.72 -24.67 -9.28
N VAL A 38 17.30 -24.34 -8.05
CA VAL A 38 16.59 -23.09 -7.73
C VAL A 38 17.57 -21.94 -7.66
N ASP A 39 17.24 -20.86 -8.34
CA ASP A 39 17.89 -19.56 -8.21
C ASP A 39 17.39 -18.87 -6.93
N PHE A 40 17.99 -19.21 -5.81
CA PHE A 40 17.56 -18.67 -4.51
C PHE A 40 17.81 -17.18 -4.37
N GLU A 41 18.81 -16.62 -5.03
CA GLU A 41 19.12 -15.19 -4.94
C GLU A 41 17.96 -14.35 -5.45
N HIS A 42 17.48 -14.63 -6.66
CA HIS A 42 16.34 -13.94 -7.23
C HIS A 42 15.03 -14.31 -6.53
N LEU A 43 14.86 -15.58 -6.11
CA LEU A 43 13.66 -15.98 -5.37
C LEU A 43 13.51 -15.24 -4.06
N ILE A 44 14.57 -15.10 -3.29
CA ILE A 44 14.57 -14.33 -2.03
C ILE A 44 14.27 -12.86 -2.30
N ALA A 45 14.91 -12.27 -3.32
CA ALA A 45 14.65 -10.89 -3.70
C ALA A 45 13.18 -10.65 -4.06
N GLU A 46 12.55 -11.55 -4.83
CA GLU A 46 11.14 -11.45 -5.17
C GLU A 46 10.21 -11.56 -3.94
N ILE A 47 10.49 -12.49 -3.04
CA ILE A 47 9.71 -12.64 -1.80
C ILE A 47 9.82 -11.37 -0.94
N GLU A 48 11.00 -10.82 -0.79
CA GLU A 48 11.21 -9.56 -0.05
C GLU A 48 10.50 -8.37 -0.71
N ASP A 49 10.54 -8.28 -2.04
CA ASP A 49 9.88 -7.21 -2.79
C ASP A 49 8.35 -7.29 -2.70
N MET A 50 7.77 -8.48 -2.67
CA MET A 50 6.33 -8.67 -2.42
C MET A 50 5.91 -8.07 -1.07
N GLY A 51 6.72 -8.25 -0.02
CA GLY A 51 6.48 -7.63 1.29
C GLY A 51 6.60 -6.10 1.27
N LYS A 52 7.61 -5.57 0.58
CA LYS A 52 7.79 -4.12 0.40
C LYS A 52 6.64 -3.50 -0.39
N GLU A 53 6.12 -4.18 -1.41
CA GLU A 53 4.97 -3.71 -2.19
C GLU A 53 3.70 -3.57 -1.34
N LYS A 54 3.41 -4.53 -0.47
CA LYS A 54 2.26 -4.45 0.45
C LYS A 54 2.37 -3.26 1.41
N ARG A 55 3.55 -2.99 1.93
CA ARG A 55 3.81 -1.81 2.77
C ARG A 55 3.66 -0.51 1.99
N ARG A 56 4.16 -0.45 0.76
CA ARG A 56 4.03 0.71 -0.13
C ARG A 56 2.56 0.96 -0.49
N GLU A 57 1.82 -0.09 -0.81
CA GLU A 57 0.39 -0.02 -1.08
C GLU A 57 -0.37 0.57 0.11
N LEU A 58 -0.18 0.02 1.31
CA LEU A 58 -0.82 0.53 2.53
C LEU A 58 -0.52 2.02 2.76
N LYS A 59 0.74 2.41 2.63
CA LYS A 59 1.17 3.80 2.77
C LYS A 59 0.48 4.74 1.77
N ASN A 60 0.45 4.37 0.50
CA ASN A 60 -0.17 5.18 -0.55
C ASN A 60 -1.68 5.32 -0.34
N ARG A 61 -2.36 4.24 0.01
CA ARG A 61 -3.79 4.26 0.29
C ARG A 61 -4.14 5.12 1.49
N LEU A 62 -3.34 5.06 2.55
CA LEU A 62 -3.52 5.91 3.74
C LEU A 62 -3.36 7.40 3.40
N ILE A 63 -2.37 7.77 2.61
CA ILE A 63 -2.17 9.16 2.16
C ILE A 63 -3.40 9.63 1.36
N VAL A 64 -3.90 8.82 0.43
CA VAL A 64 -5.06 9.17 -0.41
C VAL A 64 -6.34 9.29 0.44
N LEU A 65 -6.55 8.38 1.40
CA LEU A 65 -7.70 8.46 2.32
C LEU A 65 -7.66 9.74 3.15
N LEU A 66 -6.54 10.01 3.81
CA LEU A 66 -6.35 11.22 4.62
C LEU A 66 -6.50 12.50 3.79
N MET A 67 -5.93 12.54 2.60
CA MET A 67 -6.07 13.67 1.68
C MET A 67 -7.53 13.95 1.32
N HIS A 68 -8.31 12.92 1.00
CA HIS A 68 -9.71 13.10 0.63
C HIS A 68 -10.58 13.47 1.84
N LEU A 69 -10.30 12.95 3.04
CA LEU A 69 -10.96 13.37 4.26
C LEU A 69 -10.69 14.85 4.56
N LEU A 70 -9.43 15.29 4.42
CA LEU A 70 -9.07 16.71 4.58
C LEU A 70 -9.76 17.60 3.55
N LYS A 71 -9.77 17.23 2.28
CA LYS A 71 -10.49 17.95 1.23
C LYS A 71 -11.98 18.03 1.56
N TYR A 72 -12.57 16.92 1.96
CA TYR A 72 -13.99 16.85 2.32
C TYR A 72 -14.33 17.77 3.50
N GLN A 73 -13.45 17.83 4.48
CA GLN A 73 -13.64 18.64 5.68
C GLN A 73 -13.41 20.14 5.44
N TYR A 74 -12.36 20.51 4.70
CA TYR A 74 -11.90 21.89 4.54
C TYR A 74 -12.32 22.59 3.24
N GLN A 75 -12.93 21.87 2.30
CA GLN A 75 -13.46 22.43 1.06
C GLN A 75 -14.88 21.92 0.80
N SER A 76 -15.78 22.26 1.73
CA SER A 76 -17.18 21.76 1.74
C SER A 76 -17.96 22.11 0.47
N GLU A 77 -17.70 23.27 -0.13
CA GLU A 77 -18.36 23.74 -1.35
C GLU A 77 -18.02 22.93 -2.60
N LYS A 78 -16.97 22.11 -2.55
CA LYS A 78 -16.55 21.23 -3.66
C LYS A 78 -16.75 19.74 -3.38
N ARG A 79 -17.45 19.40 -2.32
CA ARG A 79 -17.82 18.02 -2.01
C ARG A 79 -18.51 17.37 -3.21
N SER A 80 -18.12 16.14 -3.53
CA SER A 80 -18.67 15.39 -4.65
C SER A 80 -18.82 13.91 -4.33
N SER A 81 -19.70 13.24 -5.06
CA SER A 81 -19.84 11.79 -4.98
C SER A 81 -18.55 11.05 -5.34
N SER A 82 -17.71 11.65 -6.17
CA SER A 82 -16.40 11.11 -6.51
C SER A 82 -15.47 11.06 -5.29
N TRP A 83 -15.46 12.11 -4.46
CA TRP A 83 -14.67 12.11 -3.22
C TRP A 83 -15.15 11.08 -2.21
N VAL A 84 -16.48 10.99 -2.05
CA VAL A 84 -17.11 9.99 -1.17
C VAL A 84 -16.74 8.57 -1.61
N ARG A 85 -16.84 8.29 -2.90
CA ARG A 85 -16.45 6.99 -3.47
C ARG A 85 -14.99 6.68 -3.21
N THR A 86 -14.09 7.63 -3.44
CA THR A 86 -12.66 7.44 -3.19
C THR A 86 -12.37 7.18 -1.71
N ILE A 87 -13.01 7.91 -0.79
CA ILE A 87 -12.86 7.69 0.66
C ILE A 87 -13.23 6.25 1.02
N TRP A 88 -14.40 5.76 0.58
CA TRP A 88 -14.83 4.39 0.85
C TRP A 88 -13.94 3.35 0.19
N GLU A 89 -13.51 3.58 -1.04
CA GLU A 89 -12.60 2.69 -1.75
C GLU A 89 -11.28 2.52 -0.99
N GLN A 90 -10.65 3.63 -0.59
CA GLN A 90 -9.39 3.57 0.16
C GLN A 90 -9.57 2.94 1.55
N PHE A 91 -10.68 3.25 2.23
CA PHE A 91 -11.03 2.63 3.50
C PHE A 91 -11.09 1.09 3.38
N TYR A 92 -11.87 0.57 2.46
CA TYR A 92 -12.01 -0.88 2.28
C TYR A 92 -10.70 -1.56 1.85
N GLN A 93 -9.88 -0.89 1.06
CA GLN A 93 -8.58 -1.43 0.64
C GLN A 93 -7.60 -1.49 1.82
N ILE A 94 -7.58 -0.49 2.70
CA ILE A 94 -6.77 -0.50 3.93
C ILE A 94 -7.25 -1.60 4.88
N GLU A 95 -8.56 -1.69 5.09
CA GLU A 95 -9.18 -2.73 5.92
C GLU A 95 -8.77 -4.12 5.41
N SER A 96 -8.94 -4.40 4.12
CA SER A 96 -8.55 -5.67 3.49
C SER A 96 -7.06 -5.98 3.66
N LEU A 97 -6.17 -5.00 3.47
CA LEU A 97 -4.72 -5.19 3.67
C LEU A 97 -4.38 -5.59 5.11
N LEU A 98 -5.03 -4.95 6.09
CA LEU A 98 -4.80 -5.23 7.51
C LEU A 98 -5.44 -6.56 7.97
N GLU A 99 -6.57 -6.95 7.36
CA GLU A 99 -7.19 -8.26 7.61
C GLU A 99 -6.37 -9.40 7.01
N ASP A 100 -5.92 -9.25 5.75
CA ASP A 100 -5.11 -10.25 5.06
C ASP A 100 -3.72 -10.42 5.69
N SER A 101 -3.17 -9.33 6.22
CA SER A 101 -1.83 -9.29 6.82
C SER A 101 -1.83 -8.49 8.12
N PRO A 102 -2.31 -9.08 9.25
CA PRO A 102 -2.37 -8.38 10.55
C PRO A 102 -1.02 -7.86 11.04
N SER A 103 0.08 -8.45 10.58
CA SER A 103 1.45 -8.01 10.88
C SER A 103 1.80 -6.64 10.31
N LEU A 104 0.96 -6.09 9.41
CA LEU A 104 1.08 -4.71 8.92
C LEU A 104 0.59 -3.66 9.93
N LYS A 105 -0.15 -4.05 10.97
CA LYS A 105 -0.71 -3.07 11.94
C LYS A 105 0.36 -2.23 12.65
N PRO A 106 1.46 -2.78 13.17
CA PRO A 106 2.53 -1.95 13.73
C PRO A 106 3.11 -0.94 12.72
N TYR A 107 3.33 -1.37 11.48
CA TYR A 107 3.78 -0.49 10.42
C TYR A 107 2.77 0.62 10.10
N TYR A 108 1.49 0.29 10.04
CA TYR A 108 0.41 1.27 9.86
C TYR A 108 0.44 2.37 10.91
N LEU A 109 0.62 2.00 12.19
CA LEU A 109 0.72 2.94 13.31
C LEU A 109 1.97 3.81 13.21
N GLU A 110 3.10 3.21 12.83
CA GLU A 110 4.39 3.90 12.67
C GLU A 110 4.35 4.98 11.60
N ILE A 111 3.75 4.68 10.44
CA ILE A 111 3.75 5.60 9.29
C ILE A 111 2.64 6.65 9.32
N PHE A 112 1.69 6.56 10.26
CA PHE A 112 0.46 7.37 10.25
C PHE A 112 0.76 8.87 10.22
N SER A 113 1.61 9.36 11.11
CA SER A 113 1.95 10.79 11.20
C SER A 113 2.65 11.30 9.93
N ASP A 114 3.59 10.54 9.36
CA ASP A 114 4.25 10.89 8.11
C ASP A 114 3.26 10.92 6.93
N CYS A 115 2.34 9.96 6.87
CA CYS A 115 1.28 9.93 5.87
C CYS A 115 0.33 11.13 6.01
N TYR A 116 0.00 11.54 7.23
CA TYR A 116 -0.81 12.73 7.46
C TYR A 116 -0.15 13.99 6.90
N LEU A 117 1.12 14.21 7.20
CA LEU A 117 1.86 15.37 6.68
C LEU A 117 1.92 15.38 5.14
N LYS A 118 2.08 14.22 4.52
CA LYS A 118 2.03 14.08 3.06
C LYS A 118 0.63 14.35 2.50
N ALA A 119 -0.39 13.87 3.18
CA ALA A 119 -1.79 14.12 2.82
C ALA A 119 -2.15 15.61 2.90
N VAL A 120 -1.69 16.33 3.93
CA VAL A 120 -1.87 17.79 4.04
C VAL A 120 -1.25 18.53 2.85
N ARG A 121 -0.02 18.18 2.48
CA ARG A 121 0.65 18.78 1.30
C ARG A 121 -0.12 18.50 0.02
N ALA A 122 -0.58 17.27 -0.17
CA ALA A 122 -1.37 16.88 -1.33
C ALA A 122 -2.73 17.61 -1.37
N ALA A 123 -3.42 17.68 -0.22
CA ALA A 123 -4.69 18.39 -0.09
C ALA A 123 -4.53 19.90 -0.38
N SER A 124 -3.49 20.54 0.15
CA SER A 124 -3.16 21.93 -0.13
C SER A 124 -2.95 22.16 -1.64
N THR A 125 -2.20 21.29 -2.28
CA THR A 125 -1.93 21.39 -3.73
C THR A 125 -3.21 21.25 -4.56
N GLU A 126 -4.05 20.26 -4.25
CA GLU A 126 -5.28 20.00 -5.02
C GLU A 126 -6.38 21.03 -4.76
N THR A 127 -6.53 21.50 -3.52
CA THR A 127 -7.56 22.46 -3.14
C THR A 127 -7.16 23.90 -3.43
N LYS A 128 -5.85 24.15 -3.60
CA LYS A 128 -5.23 25.49 -3.65
C LYS A 128 -5.42 26.30 -2.36
N LEU A 129 -5.79 25.65 -1.28
CA LEU A 129 -5.82 26.26 0.04
C LEU A 129 -4.39 26.35 0.61
N PRO A 130 -4.04 27.41 1.34
CA PRO A 130 -2.76 27.48 2.04
C PRO A 130 -2.57 26.28 2.98
N ILE A 131 -1.34 25.78 3.11
CA ILE A 131 -1.03 24.64 3.96
C ILE A 131 -1.46 24.86 5.43
N ASP A 132 -1.38 26.11 5.89
CA ASP A 132 -1.79 26.50 7.23
C ASP A 132 -3.30 26.47 7.46
N SER A 133 -4.09 26.23 6.40
CA SER A 133 -5.54 25.98 6.52
C SER A 133 -5.85 24.61 7.13
N PHE A 134 -4.86 23.72 7.15
CA PHE A 134 -5.01 22.37 7.69
C PHE A 134 -4.32 22.27 9.05
N PRO A 135 -4.83 21.45 10.00
CA PRO A 135 -4.17 21.22 11.28
C PRO A 135 -2.74 20.70 11.10
N THR A 136 -1.82 21.14 11.94
CA THR A 136 -0.43 20.68 11.95
C THR A 136 -0.30 19.23 12.42
N GLU A 137 -1.22 18.81 13.28
CA GLU A 137 -1.35 17.42 13.75
C GLU A 137 -2.70 16.85 13.33
N SER A 138 -2.74 15.54 13.06
CA SER A 138 -3.97 14.88 12.67
C SER A 138 -5.03 14.94 13.77
N SER A 139 -6.22 15.39 13.42
CA SER A 139 -7.43 15.22 14.23
C SER A 139 -8.01 13.80 14.13
N PHE A 140 -7.54 13.02 13.16
CA PHE A 140 -7.90 11.61 13.00
C PHE A 140 -6.92 10.74 13.78
N LEU A 141 -7.44 9.77 14.51
CA LEU A 141 -6.63 8.73 15.13
C LEU A 141 -6.46 7.55 14.14
N PRO A 142 -5.37 6.77 14.24
CA PRO A 142 -5.19 5.60 13.38
C PRO A 142 -6.39 4.63 13.41
N ASP A 143 -6.97 4.39 14.57
CA ASP A 143 -8.11 3.49 14.73
C ASP A 143 -9.42 4.06 14.16
N ASP A 144 -9.55 5.37 14.05
CA ASP A 144 -10.70 6.02 13.40
C ASP A 144 -10.80 5.64 11.92
N LEU A 145 -9.66 5.55 11.23
CA LEU A 145 -9.60 5.26 9.80
C LEU A 145 -9.74 3.77 9.47
N THR A 146 -9.93 2.93 10.47
CA THR A 146 -10.30 1.52 10.34
C THR A 146 -11.69 1.23 10.90
N ASN A 147 -12.44 2.29 11.26
CA ASN A 147 -13.80 2.23 11.78
C ASN A 147 -14.80 2.79 10.76
N PRO A 148 -15.69 1.97 10.18
CA PRO A 148 -16.65 2.42 9.18
C PRO A 148 -17.66 3.42 9.73
N ASP A 149 -18.00 3.34 11.02
CA ASP A 149 -18.94 4.29 11.67
C ASP A 149 -18.32 5.69 11.73
N PHE A 150 -17.01 5.77 11.98
CA PHE A 150 -16.30 7.04 11.96
C PHE A 150 -16.32 7.67 10.56
N ILE A 151 -16.04 6.89 9.52
CA ILE A 151 -16.09 7.37 8.13
C ILE A 151 -17.50 7.86 7.79
N THR A 152 -18.53 7.10 8.15
CA THR A 152 -19.94 7.50 7.95
C THR A 152 -20.24 8.82 8.63
N MET A 153 -19.79 9.01 9.87
CA MET A 153 -19.96 10.24 10.64
C MET A 153 -19.28 11.44 9.95
N GLN A 154 -18.03 11.26 9.47
CA GLN A 154 -17.30 12.31 8.76
C GLN A 154 -18.03 12.76 7.48
N LEU A 155 -18.62 11.81 6.74
CA LEU A 155 -19.32 12.08 5.49
C LEU A 155 -20.72 12.64 5.69
N SER A 156 -21.31 12.42 6.87
CA SER A 156 -22.66 12.89 7.24
C SER A 156 -22.66 14.27 7.90
N SER A 157 -21.48 14.81 8.24
CA SER A 157 -21.35 16.14 8.85
C SER A 157 -21.78 17.20 7.85
N GLU A 158 -23.07 17.55 7.88
CA GLU A 158 -23.54 18.83 7.37
C GLU A 158 -23.03 19.92 8.34
N ILE A 159 -22.36 20.88 7.79
CA ILE A 159 -21.95 22.09 8.52
C ILE A 159 -23.09 23.07 8.55
#